data_dc1392360b86647e7f1871618facafec
#
_entry.id   dc1392360b86647e7f1871618facafec
#
_cell.length_a   1.000
_cell.length_b   1.000
_cell.length_c   1.000
_cell.angle_alpha   90.00
_cell.angle_beta   90.00
_cell.angle_gamma   90.00
#
_symmetry.space_group_name_H-M   'P 1'
#
loop_
_entity.id
_entity.type
_entity.pdbx_description
1 polymer ?
#
loop_
_entity_poly.entity_id
_entity_poly.type
_entity_poly.pdbx_seq_one_letter_code
_entity_poly.pdbx_strand_id
1 'polypeptide(L)'
;MVILIVDDSRDEQDLLSTRLRAAGYESLRVADSAEAALGMLGQVNPGQRTGAVDLILMDIMLPGVDGLDACRRITATEWLQDIPIIVITAKTEEKDLLAAFAAGAMDYIRKPVNPVELVARVSSALTLRAERNTRKAREHELLLRTQELERALREVKVLRGFIPICANCKRVRTDTGDWQRLEEYIQDHSEAEFSHGICQVCMKAVYPDVFKD
;
A
#
# COMPACT_ATOMS: atom_id res chain seq x y z
N MET A 1 -3.37 -12.41 15.18
CA MET A 1 -4.46 -12.58 14.19
C MET A 1 -5.75 -12.71 14.94
N VAL A 2 -6.76 -11.89 14.61
CA VAL A 2 -8.07 -11.87 15.30
C VAL A 2 -9.13 -12.46 14.37
N ILE A 3 -9.85 -13.48 14.83
CA ILE A 3 -10.95 -14.11 14.10
C ILE A 3 -12.26 -13.67 14.76
N LEU A 4 -13.20 -13.15 13.98
CA LEU A 4 -14.56 -12.83 14.41
C LEU A 4 -15.49 -13.96 14.00
N ILE A 5 -16.18 -14.53 14.99
CA ILE A 5 -17.21 -15.56 14.81
C ILE A 5 -18.55 -14.88 14.96
N VAL A 6 -19.43 -15.04 13.98
CA VAL A 6 -20.78 -14.46 13.96
C VAL A 6 -21.78 -15.59 13.79
N ASP A 7 -22.50 -15.91 14.85
CA ASP A 7 -23.51 -16.97 14.90
C ASP A 7 -24.47 -16.64 16.05
N ASP A 8 -25.76 -16.84 15.91
CA ASP A 8 -26.76 -16.56 16.96
C ASP A 8 -26.85 -17.66 18.02
N SER A 9 -26.30 -18.84 17.72
CA SER A 9 -26.24 -19.99 18.63
C SER A 9 -24.97 -19.96 19.49
N ARG A 10 -25.12 -19.82 20.80
CA ARG A 10 -23.98 -19.90 21.75
C ARG A 10 -23.24 -21.23 21.67
N ASP A 11 -23.96 -22.32 21.46
CA ASP A 11 -23.37 -23.66 21.36
C ASP A 11 -22.43 -23.76 20.15
N GLU A 12 -22.85 -23.19 19.01
CA GLU A 12 -22.01 -23.13 17.78
C GLU A 12 -20.82 -22.19 17.96
N GLN A 13 -21.02 -21.05 18.61
CA GLN A 13 -19.91 -20.11 18.93
C GLN A 13 -18.85 -20.79 19.80
N ASP A 14 -19.27 -21.51 20.85
CA ASP A 14 -18.39 -22.22 21.76
C ASP A 14 -17.67 -23.40 21.09
N LEU A 15 -18.38 -24.12 20.22
CA LEU A 15 -17.83 -25.20 19.43
C LEU A 15 -16.74 -24.70 18.47
N LEU A 16 -17.02 -23.66 17.70
CA LEU A 16 -16.07 -23.04 16.78
C LEU A 16 -14.87 -22.47 17.53
N SER A 17 -15.13 -21.76 18.62
CA SER A 17 -14.06 -21.18 19.46
C SER A 17 -13.13 -22.26 20.03
N THR A 18 -13.69 -23.35 20.51
CA THR A 18 -12.91 -24.48 21.06
C THR A 18 -12.04 -25.11 20.00
N ARG A 19 -12.57 -25.35 18.80
CA ARG A 19 -11.84 -25.95 17.68
C ARG A 19 -10.71 -25.05 17.20
N LEU A 20 -10.97 -23.73 17.08
CA LEU A 20 -9.97 -22.76 16.66
C LEU A 20 -8.86 -22.59 17.70
N ARG A 21 -9.19 -22.56 18.99
CA ARG A 21 -8.18 -22.53 20.06
C ARG A 21 -7.30 -23.77 20.06
N ALA A 22 -7.89 -24.96 19.86
CA ALA A 22 -7.12 -26.19 19.72
C ALA A 22 -6.15 -26.18 18.54
N ALA A 23 -6.43 -25.38 17.50
CA ALA A 23 -5.56 -25.16 16.35
C ALA A 23 -4.58 -23.98 16.53
N GLY A 24 -4.53 -23.35 17.70
CA GLY A 24 -3.59 -22.27 18.04
C GLY A 24 -4.09 -20.85 17.76
N TYR A 25 -5.35 -20.66 17.41
CA TYR A 25 -5.96 -19.34 17.24
C TYR A 25 -6.53 -18.83 18.57
N GLU A 26 -5.78 -18.01 19.29
CA GLU A 26 -6.16 -17.55 20.64
C GLU A 26 -7.05 -16.30 20.64
N SER A 27 -6.82 -15.40 19.67
CA SER A 27 -7.52 -14.11 19.60
C SER A 27 -8.84 -14.24 18.85
N LEU A 28 -9.88 -14.66 19.57
CA LEU A 28 -11.23 -14.83 19.03
C LEU A 28 -12.16 -13.74 19.57
N ARG A 29 -13.01 -13.22 18.71
CA ARG A 29 -14.15 -12.36 19.05
C ARG A 29 -15.42 -13.06 18.62
N VAL A 30 -16.51 -12.80 19.32
CA VAL A 30 -17.80 -13.43 19.07
C VAL A 30 -18.87 -12.34 18.97
N ALA A 31 -19.76 -12.45 18.00
CA ALA A 31 -20.95 -11.65 17.86
C ALA A 31 -22.15 -12.57 17.66
N ASP A 32 -23.28 -12.24 18.28
CA ASP A 32 -24.53 -12.99 18.23
C ASP A 32 -25.47 -12.54 17.11
N SER A 33 -25.09 -11.52 16.37
CA SER A 33 -25.88 -10.93 15.31
C SER A 33 -25.01 -10.20 14.28
N ALA A 34 -25.53 -10.01 13.09
CA ALA A 34 -24.88 -9.23 12.04
C ALA A 34 -24.67 -7.78 12.47
N GLU A 35 -25.62 -7.19 13.19
CA GLU A 35 -25.54 -5.82 13.69
C GLU A 35 -24.42 -5.66 14.71
N ALA A 36 -24.27 -6.61 15.67
CA ALA A 36 -23.19 -6.63 16.62
C ALA A 36 -21.82 -6.73 15.92
N ALA A 37 -21.71 -7.64 14.93
CA ALA A 37 -20.51 -7.79 14.13
C ALA A 37 -20.14 -6.51 13.36
N LEU A 38 -21.10 -5.88 12.68
CA LEU A 38 -20.90 -4.60 11.99
C LEU A 38 -20.50 -3.46 12.95
N GLY A 39 -21.12 -3.44 14.15
CA GLY A 39 -20.75 -2.50 15.21
C GLY A 39 -19.29 -2.67 15.67
N MET A 40 -18.84 -3.91 15.87
CA MET A 40 -17.43 -4.21 16.23
C MET A 40 -16.46 -3.81 15.11
N LEU A 41 -16.82 -4.02 13.84
CA LEU A 41 -16.03 -3.66 12.68
C LEU A 41 -15.99 -2.14 12.44
N GLY A 42 -17.09 -1.43 12.70
CA GLY A 42 -17.18 0.02 12.56
C GLY A 42 -16.37 0.80 13.60
N GLN A 43 -16.01 0.20 14.74
CA GLN A 43 -15.15 0.79 15.76
C GLN A 43 -13.65 0.70 15.42
N VAL A 44 -13.28 -0.03 14.37
CA VAL A 44 -11.89 -0.12 13.91
C VAL A 44 -11.56 1.10 13.07
N ASN A 45 -10.76 2.02 13.62
CA ASN A 45 -10.26 3.18 12.88
C ASN A 45 -9.38 2.73 11.70
N PRO A 46 -9.55 3.30 10.49
CA PRO A 46 -8.79 2.90 9.28
C PRO A 46 -7.26 2.97 9.43
N GLY A 47 -6.74 3.76 10.40
CA GLY A 47 -5.31 3.90 10.66
C GLY A 47 -4.75 3.03 11.80
N GLN A 48 -5.58 2.35 12.58
CA GLN A 48 -5.14 1.55 13.73
C GLN A 48 -5.25 0.06 13.44
N ARG A 49 -4.10 -0.61 13.23
CA ARG A 49 -4.02 -2.08 13.09
C ARG A 49 -4.26 -2.84 14.40
N THR A 50 -4.23 -2.18 15.55
CA THR A 50 -4.39 -2.82 16.86
C THR A 50 -5.85 -3.19 17.09
N GLY A 51 -6.14 -4.48 17.08
CA GLY A 51 -7.49 -5.02 17.27
C GLY A 51 -8.32 -5.20 15.99
N ALA A 52 -7.75 -4.98 14.82
CA ALA A 52 -8.41 -5.25 13.56
C ALA A 52 -8.71 -6.75 13.38
N VAL A 53 -9.92 -7.05 12.87
CA VAL A 53 -10.32 -8.43 12.54
C VAL A 53 -9.58 -8.89 11.30
N ASP A 54 -9.02 -10.11 11.36
CA ASP A 54 -8.24 -10.69 10.26
C ASP A 54 -9.04 -11.71 9.43
N LEU A 55 -10.10 -12.26 9.97
CA LEU A 55 -11.00 -13.21 9.33
C LEU A 55 -12.37 -13.15 9.98
N ILE A 56 -13.42 -13.31 9.19
CA ILE A 56 -14.80 -13.42 9.68
C ILE A 56 -15.34 -14.80 9.32
N LEU A 57 -15.85 -15.52 10.34
CA LEU A 57 -16.70 -16.69 10.17
C LEU A 57 -18.13 -16.22 10.36
N MET A 58 -18.97 -16.31 9.32
CA MET A 58 -20.30 -15.71 9.28
C MET A 58 -21.37 -16.78 9.05
N ASP A 59 -22.29 -16.95 9.99
CA ASP A 59 -23.52 -17.71 9.69
C ASP A 59 -24.41 -16.91 8.75
N ILE A 60 -25.06 -17.59 7.81
CA ILE A 60 -26.08 -16.98 6.94
C ILE A 60 -27.37 -16.76 7.71
N MET A 61 -27.75 -17.72 8.53
CA MET A 61 -29.07 -17.78 9.19
C MET A 61 -29.05 -16.99 10.50
N LEU A 62 -28.89 -15.67 10.41
CA LEU A 62 -28.92 -14.78 11.56
C LEU A 62 -30.29 -14.12 11.72
N PRO A 63 -30.75 -13.85 12.96
CA PRO A 63 -31.94 -13.04 13.19
C PRO A 63 -31.71 -11.57 12.81
N GLY A 64 -32.72 -10.91 12.29
CA GLY A 64 -32.62 -9.50 11.89
C GLY A 64 -31.95 -9.32 10.54
N VAL A 65 -30.72 -8.85 10.51
CA VAL A 65 -29.92 -8.72 9.28
C VAL A 65 -29.34 -10.08 8.89
N ASP A 66 -29.71 -10.56 7.68
CA ASP A 66 -29.14 -11.78 7.10
C ASP A 66 -27.62 -11.69 6.96
N GLY A 67 -26.92 -12.81 7.26
CA GLY A 67 -25.47 -12.90 7.11
C GLY A 67 -24.94 -12.54 5.72
N LEU A 68 -25.70 -12.82 4.65
CA LEU A 68 -25.33 -12.39 3.30
C LEU A 68 -25.42 -10.87 3.11
N ASP A 69 -26.40 -10.21 3.73
CA ASP A 69 -26.49 -8.75 3.72
C ASP A 69 -25.33 -8.11 4.51
N ALA A 70 -24.96 -8.73 5.63
CA ALA A 70 -23.76 -8.31 6.38
C ALA A 70 -22.49 -8.45 5.50
N CYS A 71 -22.31 -9.56 4.81
CA CYS A 71 -21.20 -9.75 3.87
C CYS A 71 -21.14 -8.65 2.82
N ARG A 72 -22.27 -8.31 2.17
CA ARG A 72 -22.33 -7.22 1.17
C ARG A 72 -21.92 -5.88 1.76
N ARG A 73 -22.38 -5.54 2.97
CA ARG A 73 -22.01 -4.29 3.66
C ARG A 73 -20.54 -4.25 3.99
N ILE A 74 -19.96 -5.35 4.48
CA ILE A 74 -18.54 -5.46 4.81
C ILE A 74 -17.69 -5.28 3.56
N THR A 75 -18.01 -5.98 2.47
CA THR A 75 -17.25 -5.93 1.22
C THR A 75 -17.43 -4.62 0.44
N ALA A 76 -18.54 -3.91 0.64
CA ALA A 76 -18.76 -2.58 0.07
C ALA A 76 -17.99 -1.46 0.85
N THR A 77 -17.48 -1.75 2.03
CA THR A 77 -16.76 -0.78 2.88
C THR A 77 -15.27 -0.84 2.59
N GLU A 78 -14.68 0.27 2.12
CA GLU A 78 -13.31 0.36 1.60
C GLU A 78 -12.25 -0.24 2.53
N TRP A 79 -12.32 0.02 3.84
CA TRP A 79 -11.32 -0.49 4.80
C TRP A 79 -11.62 -1.90 5.33
N LEU A 80 -12.80 -2.48 5.03
CA LEU A 80 -13.21 -3.82 5.42
C LEU A 80 -13.17 -4.84 4.27
N GLN A 81 -13.20 -4.39 3.02
CA GLN A 81 -13.31 -5.23 1.82
C GLN A 81 -12.20 -6.28 1.68
N ASP A 82 -11.05 -6.05 2.30
CA ASP A 82 -9.94 -6.99 2.29
C ASP A 82 -10.03 -8.06 3.39
N ILE A 83 -11.01 -7.97 4.30
CA ILE A 83 -11.20 -8.99 5.35
C ILE A 83 -11.83 -10.23 4.71
N PRO A 84 -11.17 -11.38 4.69
CA PRO A 84 -11.77 -12.60 4.18
C PRO A 84 -12.95 -13.01 5.04
N ILE A 85 -14.05 -13.40 4.37
CA ILE A 85 -15.26 -13.89 5.00
C ILE A 85 -15.44 -15.35 4.59
N ILE A 86 -15.53 -16.26 5.56
CA ILE A 86 -15.91 -17.64 5.34
C ILE A 86 -17.33 -17.79 5.88
N VAL A 87 -18.25 -18.16 5.00
CA VAL A 87 -19.65 -18.38 5.38
C VAL A 87 -19.80 -19.79 5.97
N ILE A 88 -20.51 -19.90 7.10
CA ILE A 88 -20.87 -21.17 7.71
C ILE A 88 -22.38 -21.35 7.54
N THR A 89 -22.85 -22.47 6.96
CA THR A 89 -24.25 -22.60 6.60
C THR A 89 -24.75 -24.04 6.64
N ALA A 90 -25.99 -24.22 7.07
CA ALA A 90 -26.72 -25.48 6.91
C ALA A 90 -27.33 -25.62 5.50
N LYS A 91 -27.41 -24.52 4.73
CA LYS A 91 -27.95 -24.55 3.37
C LYS A 91 -26.97 -25.24 2.43
N THR A 92 -27.48 -26.14 1.60
CA THR A 92 -26.69 -26.99 0.72
C THR A 92 -27.03 -26.81 -0.76
N GLU A 93 -28.01 -25.97 -1.07
CA GLU A 93 -28.40 -25.73 -2.44
C GLU A 93 -27.37 -24.88 -3.19
N GLU A 94 -27.14 -25.20 -4.43
CA GLU A 94 -26.17 -24.51 -5.29
C GLU A 94 -26.44 -22.99 -5.38
N LYS A 95 -27.75 -22.62 -5.41
CA LYS A 95 -28.14 -21.20 -5.42
C LYS A 95 -27.67 -20.42 -4.18
N ASP A 96 -27.68 -21.06 -2.99
CA ASP A 96 -27.28 -20.41 -1.74
C ASP A 96 -25.75 -20.20 -1.72
N LEU A 97 -24.99 -21.15 -2.28
CA LEU A 97 -23.53 -21.02 -2.45
C LEU A 97 -23.18 -19.89 -3.41
N LEU A 98 -23.85 -19.83 -4.55
CA LEU A 98 -23.66 -18.73 -5.51
C LEU A 98 -23.99 -17.38 -4.89
N ALA A 99 -25.07 -17.30 -4.09
CA ALA A 99 -25.44 -16.09 -3.37
C ALA A 99 -24.39 -15.66 -2.34
N ALA A 100 -23.75 -16.61 -1.63
CA ALA A 100 -22.68 -16.32 -0.70
C ALA A 100 -21.43 -15.72 -1.41
N PHE A 101 -20.99 -16.31 -2.51
CA PHE A 101 -19.90 -15.76 -3.31
C PHE A 101 -20.24 -14.40 -3.92
N ALA A 102 -21.47 -14.24 -4.43
CA ALA A 102 -21.95 -12.96 -4.95
C ALA A 102 -22.03 -11.86 -3.87
N ALA A 103 -22.24 -12.25 -2.60
CA ALA A 103 -22.18 -11.34 -1.44
C ALA A 103 -20.75 -11.00 -1.01
N GLY A 104 -19.72 -11.60 -1.63
CA GLY A 104 -18.32 -11.35 -1.37
C GLY A 104 -17.68 -12.31 -0.37
N ALA A 105 -18.32 -13.43 -0.04
CA ALA A 105 -17.67 -14.49 0.73
C ALA A 105 -16.48 -15.07 -0.07
N MET A 106 -15.38 -15.30 0.62
CA MET A 106 -14.18 -15.91 0.04
C MET A 106 -14.33 -17.43 -0.07
N ASP A 107 -15.03 -18.03 0.90
CA ASP A 107 -15.24 -19.47 0.98
C ASP A 107 -16.48 -19.79 1.83
N TYR A 108 -16.85 -21.07 1.92
CA TYR A 108 -17.95 -21.52 2.75
C TYR A 108 -17.63 -22.85 3.43
N ILE A 109 -18.28 -23.12 4.57
CA ILE A 109 -18.21 -24.37 5.33
C ILE A 109 -19.65 -24.84 5.62
N ARG A 110 -19.91 -26.12 5.38
CA ARG A 110 -21.23 -26.70 5.66
C ARG A 110 -21.36 -27.14 7.12
N LYS A 111 -22.51 -26.92 7.72
CA LYS A 111 -22.89 -27.52 8.99
C LYS A 111 -23.36 -28.97 8.76
N PRO A 112 -22.95 -29.94 9.60
CA PRO A 112 -22.12 -29.82 10.79
C PRO A 112 -20.65 -29.56 10.42
N VAL A 113 -20.04 -28.57 11.09
CA VAL A 113 -18.67 -28.13 10.76
C VAL A 113 -17.66 -29.24 11.03
N ASN A 114 -16.88 -29.62 10.04
CA ASN A 114 -15.76 -30.55 10.20
C ASN A 114 -14.54 -29.78 10.74
N PRO A 115 -13.90 -30.25 11.85
CA PRO A 115 -12.76 -29.53 12.44
C PRO A 115 -11.57 -29.39 11.50
N VAL A 116 -11.25 -30.43 10.72
CA VAL A 116 -10.13 -30.41 9.78
C VAL A 116 -10.39 -29.42 8.65
N GLU A 117 -11.61 -29.42 8.10
CA GLU A 117 -12.02 -28.49 7.06
C GLU A 117 -11.98 -27.04 7.56
N LEU A 118 -12.50 -26.78 8.76
CA LEU A 118 -12.50 -25.45 9.38
C LEU A 118 -11.07 -24.89 9.46
N VAL A 119 -10.16 -25.68 10.07
CA VAL A 119 -8.77 -25.25 10.26
C VAL A 119 -8.06 -25.02 8.93
N ALA A 120 -8.25 -25.90 7.96
CA ALA A 120 -7.63 -25.77 6.63
C ALA A 120 -8.08 -24.51 5.91
N ARG A 121 -9.39 -24.21 5.89
CA ARG A 121 -9.95 -23.03 5.23
C ARG A 121 -9.55 -21.73 5.93
N VAL A 122 -9.60 -21.71 7.26
CA VAL A 122 -9.16 -20.57 8.07
C VAL A 122 -7.68 -20.29 7.84
N SER A 123 -6.82 -21.31 7.86
CA SER A 123 -5.39 -21.16 7.60
C SER A 123 -5.12 -20.60 6.19
N SER A 124 -5.78 -21.13 5.17
CA SER A 124 -5.64 -20.66 3.80
C SER A 124 -6.08 -19.20 3.64
N ALA A 125 -7.22 -18.82 4.22
CA ALA A 125 -7.74 -17.47 4.15
C ALA A 125 -6.81 -16.46 4.85
N LEU A 126 -6.28 -16.81 6.03
CA LEU A 126 -5.35 -15.96 6.77
C LEU A 126 -4.00 -15.81 6.06
N THR A 127 -3.50 -16.88 5.43
CA THR A 127 -2.27 -16.85 4.63
C THR A 127 -2.42 -15.91 3.44
N LEU A 128 -3.49 -16.05 2.66
CA LEU A 128 -3.77 -15.17 1.52
C LEU A 128 -3.91 -13.70 1.95
N ARG A 129 -4.56 -13.43 3.09
CA ARG A 129 -4.64 -12.08 3.64
C ARG A 129 -3.27 -11.52 4.00
N ALA A 130 -2.43 -12.31 4.69
CA ALA A 130 -1.09 -11.91 5.07
C ALA A 130 -0.22 -11.57 3.83
N GLU A 131 -0.29 -12.40 2.79
CA GLU A 131 0.40 -12.16 1.53
C GLU A 131 -0.09 -10.88 0.83
N ARG A 132 -1.41 -10.65 0.75
CA ARG A 132 -2.00 -9.42 0.20
C ARG A 132 -1.54 -8.18 0.95
N ASN A 133 -1.54 -8.23 2.29
CA ASN A 133 -1.09 -7.12 3.12
C ASN A 133 0.40 -6.81 2.91
N THR A 134 1.24 -7.85 2.83
CA THR A 134 2.67 -7.71 2.56
C THR A 134 2.92 -7.10 1.18
N ARG A 135 2.17 -7.56 0.16
CA ARG A 135 2.26 -7.01 -1.20
C ARG A 135 1.89 -5.53 -1.22
N LYS A 136 0.72 -5.15 -0.64
CA LYS A 136 0.28 -3.75 -0.57
C LYS A 136 1.30 -2.85 0.15
N ALA A 137 1.90 -3.35 1.25
CA ALA A 137 2.94 -2.61 1.96
C ALA A 137 4.19 -2.37 1.11
N ARG A 138 4.64 -3.40 0.36
CA ARG A 138 5.77 -3.28 -0.57
C ARG A 138 5.48 -2.33 -1.74
N GLU A 139 4.30 -2.42 -2.33
CA GLU A 139 3.87 -1.51 -3.41
C GLU A 139 3.88 -0.06 -2.94
N HIS A 140 3.39 0.21 -1.74
CA HIS A 140 3.42 1.55 -1.14
C HIS A 140 4.85 2.05 -0.88
N GLU A 141 5.71 1.19 -0.33
CA GLU A 141 7.13 1.52 -0.10
C GLU A 141 7.86 1.84 -1.42
N LEU A 142 7.64 1.02 -2.45
CA LEU A 142 8.23 1.27 -3.78
C LEU A 142 7.75 2.59 -4.39
N LEU A 143 6.47 2.91 -4.24
CA LEU A 143 5.93 4.18 -4.72
C LEU A 143 6.61 5.38 -4.05
N LEU A 144 6.76 5.35 -2.73
CA LEU A 144 7.45 6.40 -1.99
C LEU A 144 8.91 6.56 -2.44
N ARG A 145 9.64 5.45 -2.57
CA ARG A 145 11.04 5.47 -3.04
C ARG A 145 11.16 6.01 -4.48
N THR A 146 10.22 5.64 -5.36
CA THR A 146 10.22 6.18 -6.73
C THR A 146 10.04 7.70 -6.72
N GLN A 147 9.12 8.22 -5.91
CA GLN A 147 8.91 9.67 -5.77
C GLN A 147 10.14 10.39 -5.22
N GLU A 148 10.83 9.80 -4.22
CA GLU A 148 12.07 10.34 -3.68
C GLU A 148 13.18 10.39 -4.74
N LEU A 149 13.36 9.30 -5.50
CA LEU A 149 14.35 9.24 -6.59
C LEU A 149 14.06 10.24 -7.70
N GLU A 150 12.80 10.38 -8.11
CA GLU A 150 12.39 11.37 -9.11
C GLU A 150 12.64 12.81 -8.63
N ARG A 151 12.44 13.06 -7.32
CA ARG A 151 12.76 14.36 -6.73
C ARG A 151 14.27 14.61 -6.75
N ALA A 152 15.08 13.66 -6.28
CA ALA A 152 16.53 13.76 -6.30
C ALA A 152 17.08 13.96 -7.73
N LEU A 153 16.53 13.23 -8.72
CA LEU A 153 16.92 13.41 -10.13
C LEU A 153 16.60 14.80 -10.66
N ARG A 154 15.51 15.44 -10.22
CA ARG A 154 15.18 16.81 -10.59
C ARG A 154 16.11 17.85 -9.96
N GLU A 155 16.66 17.54 -8.79
CA GLU A 155 17.62 18.40 -8.08
C GLU A 155 19.05 18.34 -8.69
N VAL A 156 19.35 17.28 -9.45
CA VAL A 156 20.64 17.15 -10.14
C VAL A 156 20.70 18.12 -11.31
N LYS A 157 21.43 19.20 -11.12
CA LYS A 157 21.73 20.18 -12.18
C LYS A 157 22.74 19.57 -13.16
N VAL A 158 22.29 19.17 -14.33
CA VAL A 158 23.15 18.64 -15.40
C VAL A 158 23.02 19.49 -16.64
N LEU A 159 24.12 20.08 -17.10
CA LEU A 159 24.19 20.74 -18.40
C LEU A 159 23.99 19.70 -19.50
N ARG A 160 22.87 19.75 -20.23
CA ARG A 160 22.57 18.87 -21.36
C ARG A 160 22.14 19.68 -22.57
N GLY A 161 22.54 19.24 -23.76
CA GLY A 161 22.15 19.84 -25.02
C GLY A 161 23.12 20.91 -25.54
N PHE A 162 22.65 21.72 -26.49
CA PHE A 162 23.44 22.78 -27.08
C PHE A 162 23.30 24.06 -26.24
N ILE A 163 24.43 24.61 -25.82
CA ILE A 163 24.49 25.92 -25.16
C ILE A 163 24.69 26.98 -26.24
N PRO A 164 23.72 27.87 -26.51
CA PRO A 164 23.85 28.91 -27.53
C PRO A 164 24.80 30.01 -27.04
N ILE A 165 25.97 30.10 -27.64
CA ILE A 165 26.98 31.13 -27.32
C ILE A 165 27.12 32.16 -28.42
N CYS A 166 27.37 33.40 -28.06
CA CYS A 166 27.73 34.45 -29.00
C CYS A 166 29.09 34.16 -29.65
N ALA A 167 29.15 34.15 -30.97
CA ALA A 167 30.38 33.86 -31.72
C ALA A 167 31.52 34.86 -31.40
N ASN A 168 31.17 36.10 -31.06
CA ASN A 168 32.14 37.17 -30.79
C ASN A 168 32.52 37.21 -29.29
N CYS A 169 31.58 37.53 -28.39
CA CYS A 169 31.89 37.79 -26.98
C CYS A 169 31.76 36.56 -26.06
N LYS A 170 31.37 35.38 -26.60
CA LYS A 170 31.26 34.11 -25.91
C LYS A 170 30.22 34.05 -24.74
N ARG A 171 29.37 35.07 -24.61
CA ARG A 171 28.24 35.02 -23.65
C ARG A 171 27.25 33.98 -24.07
N VAL A 172 26.57 33.38 -23.09
CA VAL A 172 25.51 32.39 -23.28
C VAL A 172 24.17 33.10 -23.33
N ARG A 173 23.28 32.65 -24.23
CA ARG A 173 21.91 33.10 -24.27
C ARG A 173 21.07 32.27 -23.33
N THR A 174 20.40 32.92 -22.38
CA THR A 174 19.50 32.28 -21.43
C THR A 174 18.16 31.95 -22.09
N ASP A 175 17.35 31.13 -21.40
CA ASP A 175 15.98 30.78 -21.83
C ASP A 175 15.06 32.02 -21.90
N THR A 176 15.34 33.06 -21.10
CA THR A 176 14.64 34.36 -21.11
C THR A 176 15.08 35.23 -22.28
N GLY A 177 16.14 34.85 -23.01
CA GLY A 177 16.66 35.57 -24.16
C GLY A 177 17.80 36.55 -23.85
N ASP A 178 18.17 36.70 -22.58
CA ASP A 178 19.26 37.55 -22.11
C ASP A 178 20.63 36.91 -22.37
N TRP A 179 21.69 37.74 -22.36
CA TRP A 179 23.05 37.28 -22.56
C TRP A 179 23.87 37.42 -21.27
N GLN A 180 24.24 36.27 -20.64
CA GLN A 180 25.08 36.27 -19.46
C GLN A 180 26.46 35.66 -19.72
N ARG A 181 27.38 35.81 -18.77
CA ARG A 181 28.72 35.22 -18.86
C ARG A 181 28.66 33.70 -18.82
N LEU A 182 29.56 33.04 -19.55
CA LEU A 182 29.60 31.57 -19.60
C LEU A 182 29.81 30.94 -18.19
N GLU A 183 30.69 31.56 -17.40
CA GLU A 183 30.97 31.10 -16.05
C GLU A 183 29.74 31.18 -15.14
N GLU A 184 29.00 32.29 -15.19
CA GLU A 184 27.76 32.51 -14.45
C GLU A 184 26.71 31.49 -14.85
N TYR A 185 26.55 31.27 -16.18
CA TYR A 185 25.60 30.26 -16.67
C TYR A 185 25.94 28.86 -16.20
N ILE A 186 27.21 28.45 -16.20
CA ILE A 186 27.63 27.11 -15.75
C ILE A 186 27.44 26.97 -14.26
N GLN A 187 27.75 27.98 -13.44
CA GLN A 187 27.53 27.95 -11.97
C GLN A 187 26.03 27.85 -11.63
N ASP A 188 25.16 28.54 -12.37
CA ASP A 188 23.71 28.49 -12.14
C ASP A 188 23.09 27.14 -12.51
N HIS A 189 23.71 26.43 -13.49
CA HIS A 189 23.14 25.19 -14.07
C HIS A 189 23.95 23.92 -13.75
N SER A 190 25.00 24.04 -12.94
CA SER A 190 25.82 22.89 -12.50
C SER A 190 26.39 23.14 -11.11
N GLU A 191 27.06 22.16 -10.55
CA GLU A 191 27.85 22.28 -9.29
C GLU A 191 29.29 22.74 -9.57
N ALA A 192 29.61 23.19 -10.78
CA ALA A 192 30.94 23.60 -11.13
C ALA A 192 31.28 24.99 -10.56
N GLU A 193 32.43 25.12 -9.93
CA GLU A 193 33.01 26.38 -9.46
C GLU A 193 34.20 26.75 -10.33
N PHE A 194 34.39 28.06 -10.61
CA PHE A 194 35.49 28.55 -11.40
C PHE A 194 36.54 29.21 -10.51
N SER A 195 37.80 28.77 -10.63
CA SER A 195 38.94 29.47 -10.14
C SER A 195 39.62 30.24 -11.28
N HIS A 196 40.07 31.44 -11.00
CA HIS A 196 40.71 32.30 -11.99
C HIS A 196 42.24 32.19 -11.94
N GLY A 197 42.82 32.02 -13.14
CA GLY A 197 44.27 32.02 -13.34
C GLY A 197 44.61 32.63 -14.67
N ILE A 198 45.87 32.96 -14.89
CA ILE A 198 46.39 33.48 -16.16
C ILE A 198 47.30 32.43 -16.81
N CYS A 199 47.03 32.02 -18.02
CA CYS A 199 47.91 31.09 -18.74
C CYS A 199 49.15 31.83 -19.29
N GLN A 200 50.22 31.07 -19.56
CA GLN A 200 51.49 31.65 -20.04
C GLN A 200 51.37 32.51 -21.30
N VAL A 201 50.47 32.15 -22.24
CA VAL A 201 50.22 32.90 -23.46
C VAL A 201 49.63 34.27 -23.14
N CYS A 202 48.59 34.28 -22.28
CA CYS A 202 47.96 35.53 -21.86
C CYS A 202 48.88 36.34 -20.96
N MET A 203 49.68 35.70 -20.09
CA MET A 203 50.63 36.38 -19.25
C MET A 203 51.67 37.15 -20.09
N LYS A 204 52.22 36.54 -21.14
CA LYS A 204 53.13 37.20 -22.08
C LYS A 204 52.46 38.33 -22.88
N ALA A 205 51.22 38.19 -23.22
CA ALA A 205 50.48 39.21 -23.95
C ALA A 205 50.07 40.42 -23.10
N VAL A 206 49.71 40.20 -21.83
CA VAL A 206 49.25 41.25 -20.91
C VAL A 206 50.42 41.93 -20.19
N TYR A 207 51.50 41.19 -19.94
CA TYR A 207 52.69 41.67 -19.23
C TYR A 207 53.97 41.45 -20.05
N PRO A 208 54.08 42.01 -21.26
CA PRO A 208 55.22 41.77 -22.15
C PRO A 208 56.57 42.19 -21.55
N ASP A 209 56.56 43.13 -20.63
CA ASP A 209 57.81 43.65 -20.02
C ASP A 209 58.42 42.71 -18.97
N VAL A 210 57.67 41.76 -18.44
CA VAL A 210 58.14 40.75 -17.47
C VAL A 210 58.88 39.60 -18.15
N PHE A 211 58.71 39.44 -19.47
CA PHE A 211 59.27 38.33 -20.27
C PHE A 211 60.21 38.85 -21.38
N LYS A 212 60.77 40.05 -21.24
CA LYS A 212 61.87 40.51 -22.09
C LYS A 212 63.15 39.87 -21.54
N ASP A 213 63.76 38.94 -22.31
CA ASP A 213 65.13 38.45 -22.13
C ASP A 213 66.12 39.57 -22.41
#